data_ba82d31598ead26d3e3526258575e5c6
#
_entry.id   ba82d31598ead26d3e3526258575e5c6
#
_cell.length_a   1.000
_cell.length_b   1.000
_cell.length_c   1.000
_cell.angle_alpha   90.00
_cell.angle_beta   90.00
_cell.angle_gamma   90.00
#
_symmetry.space_group_name_H-M   'P 1'
#
loop_
_entity.id
_entity.type
_entity.pdbx_description
1 polymer ?
#
loop_
_entity_poly.entity_id
_entity_poly.type
_entity_poly.pdbx_seq_one_letter_code
_entity_poly.pdbx_strand_id
1 'polypeptide(L)'
;MWVGPIDNKPDPVPPMTPAGEALFKERKAYGDASRNDDLGASNDPFITCDPLGFPRNLLAHAVSSRGRFIFGSAPGRMLITYEQQRVWREIWMDGRALPKVVDVRGAPESRYYGHSVGRWENDNTLLIDTTGVDERPWLDEVGHPRSSSARIQERYTRRDQYNLQLTVTIDDPKFYTKPWTWMRANFYWVMGQEFAETFCIPSEGIEYRDSLAKPSGIEIK
;
A
#
# COMPACT_ATOMS: atom_id res chain seq x y z
N MET A 1 18.84 5.71 1.50
CA MET A 1 17.44 5.24 1.50
C MET A 1 17.36 3.77 1.17
N TRP A 2 16.31 3.11 1.58
CA TRP A 2 15.98 1.73 1.17
C TRP A 2 15.28 1.74 -0.18
N VAL A 3 15.71 0.86 -1.09
CA VAL A 3 15.22 0.77 -2.46
C VAL A 3 14.78 -0.67 -2.75
N GLY A 4 13.58 -0.86 -3.21
CA GLY A 4 12.96 -2.14 -3.55
C GLY A 4 11.50 -1.93 -3.96
N PRO A 5 10.71 -3.00 -3.96
CA PRO A 5 11.07 -4.39 -3.64
C PRO A 5 11.90 -5.07 -4.72
N ILE A 6 12.79 -5.97 -4.27
CA ILE A 6 13.54 -6.86 -5.15
C ILE A 6 13.13 -8.29 -4.81
N ASP A 7 13.03 -9.15 -5.82
CA ASP A 7 12.68 -10.56 -5.64
C ASP A 7 11.41 -10.75 -4.80
N ASN A 8 10.37 -9.94 -5.09
CA ASN A 8 9.10 -10.08 -4.38
C ASN A 8 8.49 -11.46 -4.67
N LYS A 9 8.24 -12.21 -3.60
CA LYS A 9 7.67 -13.57 -3.65
C LYS A 9 6.45 -13.62 -2.74
N PRO A 10 5.30 -13.06 -3.18
CA PRO A 10 4.06 -13.20 -2.42
C PRO A 10 3.58 -14.65 -2.42
N ASP A 11 2.76 -15.00 -1.43
CA ASP A 11 1.97 -16.21 -1.54
C ASP A 11 0.88 -16.03 -2.61
N PRO A 12 0.35 -17.12 -3.21
CA PRO A 12 -0.84 -17.03 -4.03
C PRO A 12 -1.99 -16.37 -3.25
N VAL A 13 -2.71 -15.47 -3.93
CA VAL A 13 -3.90 -14.84 -3.33
C VAL A 13 -4.89 -15.92 -2.93
N PRO A 14 -5.33 -15.96 -1.66
CA PRO A 14 -6.30 -16.96 -1.23
C PRO A 14 -7.66 -16.71 -1.89
N PRO A 15 -8.54 -17.73 -1.92
CA PRO A 15 -9.90 -17.53 -2.38
C PRO A 15 -10.55 -16.38 -1.62
N MET A 16 -11.22 -15.51 -2.38
CA MET A 16 -11.97 -14.40 -1.79
C MET A 16 -13.33 -14.88 -1.27
N THR A 17 -13.88 -14.14 -0.34
CA THR A 17 -15.28 -14.28 0.05
C THR A 17 -16.18 -13.77 -1.08
N PRO A 18 -17.49 -14.08 -1.10
CA PRO A 18 -18.41 -13.52 -2.08
C PRO A 18 -18.40 -11.98 -2.13
N ALA A 19 -18.21 -11.33 -0.98
CA ALA A 19 -18.10 -9.87 -0.92
C ALA A 19 -16.79 -9.36 -1.57
N GLY A 20 -15.67 -10.07 -1.34
CA GLY A 20 -14.38 -9.76 -1.96
C GLY A 20 -14.43 -9.94 -3.48
N GLU A 21 -15.01 -11.04 -3.96
CA GLU A 21 -15.18 -11.31 -5.39
C GLU A 21 -16.07 -10.27 -6.09
N ALA A 22 -17.18 -9.88 -5.45
CA ALA A 22 -18.08 -8.87 -5.99
C ALA A 22 -17.34 -7.54 -6.20
N LEU A 23 -16.64 -7.07 -5.16
CA LEU A 23 -15.88 -5.82 -5.23
C LEU A 23 -14.70 -5.91 -6.22
N PHE A 24 -14.02 -7.05 -6.31
CA PHE A 24 -12.94 -7.27 -7.25
C PHE A 24 -13.41 -7.20 -8.71
N LYS A 25 -14.60 -7.74 -9.02
CA LYS A 25 -15.20 -7.69 -10.37
C LYS A 25 -15.58 -6.27 -10.81
N GLU A 26 -15.90 -5.38 -9.88
CA GLU A 26 -16.22 -3.98 -10.18
C GLU A 26 -14.98 -3.16 -10.52
N ARG A 27 -13.79 -3.64 -10.16
CA ARG A 27 -12.53 -2.93 -10.36
C ARG A 27 -11.95 -3.22 -11.73
N LYS A 28 -11.64 -2.16 -12.47
CA LYS A 28 -11.06 -2.19 -13.82
C LYS A 28 -9.58 -1.83 -13.70
N ALA A 29 -8.75 -2.80 -13.39
CA ALA A 29 -7.32 -2.60 -13.29
C ALA A 29 -6.69 -2.38 -14.66
N TYR A 30 -5.86 -1.35 -14.79
CA TYR A 30 -5.05 -1.15 -16.00
C TYR A 30 -3.96 -2.21 -16.10
N GLY A 31 -3.71 -2.68 -17.32
CA GLY A 31 -2.67 -3.67 -17.60
C GLY A 31 -3.09 -5.14 -17.41
N ASP A 32 -4.33 -5.38 -17.04
CA ASP A 32 -4.94 -6.70 -17.11
C ASP A 32 -5.79 -6.81 -18.37
N ALA A 33 -5.19 -7.25 -19.47
CA ALA A 33 -5.85 -7.34 -20.79
C ALA A 33 -7.13 -8.21 -20.79
N SER A 34 -7.29 -9.10 -19.80
CA SER A 34 -8.52 -9.89 -19.65
C SER A 34 -9.67 -9.08 -19.04
N ARG A 35 -9.38 -7.97 -18.40
CA ARG A 35 -10.34 -7.12 -17.67
C ARG A 35 -10.38 -5.69 -18.22
N ASN A 36 -9.22 -5.11 -18.44
CA ASN A 36 -9.06 -3.77 -18.98
C ASN A 36 -7.61 -3.50 -19.39
N ASP A 37 -7.33 -3.22 -20.66
CA ASP A 37 -6.01 -2.83 -21.17
C ASP A 37 -5.91 -1.32 -21.45
N ASP A 38 -6.95 -0.57 -21.12
CA ASP A 38 -7.03 0.86 -21.31
C ASP A 38 -6.91 1.63 -20.00
N LEU A 39 -5.90 2.47 -19.90
CA LEU A 39 -5.68 3.35 -18.75
C LEU A 39 -6.85 4.30 -18.53
N GLY A 40 -7.46 4.80 -19.61
CA GLY A 40 -8.58 5.74 -19.54
C GLY A 40 -9.86 5.10 -18.98
N ALA A 41 -10.02 3.79 -19.12
CA ALA A 41 -11.17 3.04 -18.60
C ALA A 41 -10.94 2.50 -17.18
N SER A 42 -9.75 2.65 -16.62
CA SER A 42 -9.47 2.22 -15.25
C SER A 42 -10.25 3.06 -14.25
N ASN A 43 -10.81 2.39 -13.24
CA ASN A 43 -11.44 3.05 -12.08
C ASN A 43 -10.58 3.00 -10.82
N ASP A 44 -9.26 2.81 -11.00
CA ASP A 44 -8.31 2.91 -9.90
C ASP A 44 -8.29 4.34 -9.33
N PRO A 45 -8.60 4.53 -8.04
CA PRO A 45 -8.60 5.87 -7.44
C PRO A 45 -7.26 6.60 -7.56
N PHE A 46 -6.16 5.86 -7.70
CA PHE A 46 -4.84 6.46 -7.88
C PHE A 46 -4.71 7.28 -9.18
N ILE A 47 -5.48 6.98 -10.22
CA ILE A 47 -5.46 7.74 -11.48
C ILE A 47 -5.93 9.19 -11.29
N THR A 48 -6.79 9.42 -10.31
CA THR A 48 -7.23 10.76 -9.91
C THR A 48 -6.47 11.28 -8.68
N CYS A 49 -5.31 10.69 -8.40
CA CYS A 49 -4.41 11.06 -7.32
C CYS A 49 -4.91 10.79 -5.90
N ASP A 50 -5.88 9.92 -5.71
CA ASP A 50 -6.16 9.43 -4.37
C ASP A 50 -4.92 8.72 -3.81
N PRO A 51 -4.65 8.84 -2.50
CA PRO A 51 -3.51 8.17 -1.90
C PRO A 51 -3.54 6.67 -2.13
N LEU A 52 -2.39 6.09 -2.49
CA LEU A 52 -2.25 4.63 -2.65
C LEU A 52 -2.64 3.88 -1.39
N GLY A 53 -2.40 4.48 -0.25
CA GLY A 53 -2.60 3.86 1.04
C GLY A 53 -1.63 2.71 1.31
N PHE A 54 -1.69 2.19 2.52
CA PHE A 54 -0.85 1.09 2.95
C PHE A 54 -1.59 -0.25 2.79
N PRO A 55 -0.98 -1.33 2.25
CA PRO A 55 0.45 -1.47 1.94
C PRO A 55 0.83 -1.17 0.47
N ARG A 56 -0.10 -0.76 -0.40
CA ARG A 56 0.14 -0.59 -1.83
C ARG A 56 1.30 0.35 -2.15
N ASN A 57 1.53 1.38 -1.32
CA ASN A 57 2.65 2.30 -1.47
C ASN A 57 4.05 1.65 -1.35
N LEU A 58 4.14 0.39 -0.92
CA LEU A 58 5.37 -0.41 -0.93
C LEU A 58 5.67 -1.03 -2.29
N LEU A 59 4.68 -1.12 -3.19
CA LEU A 59 4.88 -1.61 -4.55
C LEU A 59 5.54 -0.52 -5.40
N ALA A 60 6.42 -0.96 -6.29
CA ALA A 60 6.93 -0.07 -7.31
C ALA A 60 5.83 0.17 -8.36
N HIS A 61 5.49 1.42 -8.61
CA HIS A 61 4.69 1.73 -9.79
C HIS A 61 5.54 1.63 -11.05
N ALA A 62 4.94 1.05 -12.10
CA ALA A 62 5.61 0.70 -13.35
C ALA A 62 6.31 1.87 -14.07
N VAL A 63 6.01 3.12 -13.71
CA VAL A 63 6.46 4.28 -14.49
C VAL A 63 7.63 5.03 -13.89
N SER A 64 7.91 5.00 -12.57
CA SER A 64 8.94 5.92 -12.08
C SER A 64 9.69 5.59 -10.80
N SER A 65 9.17 4.86 -9.86
CA SER A 65 9.90 4.65 -8.61
C SER A 65 9.64 3.29 -8.00
N ARG A 66 10.69 2.59 -7.72
CA ARG A 66 10.68 1.46 -6.81
C ARG A 66 10.25 1.99 -5.44
N GLY A 67 9.53 1.21 -4.63
CA GLY A 67 9.06 1.63 -3.31
C GLY A 67 10.22 2.06 -2.41
N ARG A 68 10.62 3.31 -2.52
CA ARG A 68 11.73 3.89 -1.77
C ARG A 68 11.22 4.47 -0.47
N PHE A 69 11.95 4.17 0.61
CA PHE A 69 11.62 4.71 1.93
C PHE A 69 12.85 4.89 2.81
N ILE A 70 12.67 5.68 3.87
CA ILE A 70 13.63 5.81 4.96
C ILE A 70 12.90 5.74 6.29
N PHE A 71 13.63 5.27 7.31
CA PHE A 71 13.18 5.35 8.69
C PHE A 71 13.71 6.62 9.34
N GLY A 72 12.87 7.27 10.11
CA GLY A 72 13.22 8.33 11.04
C GLY A 72 12.74 7.96 12.44
N SER A 73 13.21 8.65 13.45
CA SER A 73 12.78 8.44 14.83
C SER A 73 12.47 9.76 15.53
N ALA A 74 11.47 9.70 16.39
CA ALA A 74 11.12 10.76 17.34
C ALA A 74 10.80 10.09 18.69
N PRO A 75 10.77 10.83 19.79
CA PRO A 75 10.47 10.23 21.11
C PRO A 75 9.15 9.45 21.07
N GLY A 76 9.22 8.16 21.43
CA GLY A 76 8.07 7.25 21.50
C GLY A 76 7.45 6.83 20.16
N ARG A 77 8.07 7.19 19.05
CA ARG A 77 7.56 6.84 17.71
C ARG A 77 8.67 6.68 16.69
N MET A 78 8.40 5.89 15.67
CA MET A 78 9.18 5.78 14.45
C MET A 78 8.38 6.38 13.30
N LEU A 79 9.07 6.99 12.35
CA LEU A 79 8.49 7.50 11.12
C LEU A 79 9.03 6.67 9.96
N ILE A 80 8.16 6.30 9.02
CA ILE A 80 8.57 5.76 7.74
C ILE A 80 8.12 6.76 6.67
N THR A 81 9.09 7.34 5.98
CA THR A 81 8.84 8.30 4.90
C THR A 81 9.01 7.58 3.57
N TYR A 82 8.05 7.74 2.68
CA TYR A 82 8.03 7.13 1.35
C TYR A 82 8.23 8.19 0.27
N GLU A 83 9.00 7.85 -0.77
CA GLU A 83 9.19 8.73 -1.92
C GLU A 83 7.89 8.96 -2.68
N GLN A 84 7.14 7.87 -2.89
CA GLN A 84 5.86 7.92 -3.60
C GLN A 84 4.85 8.81 -2.86
N GLN A 85 4.33 9.82 -3.54
CA GLN A 85 3.40 10.82 -3.01
C GLN A 85 3.92 11.62 -1.80
N ARG A 86 5.21 11.52 -1.47
CA ARG A 86 5.83 12.24 -0.33
C ARG A 86 5.10 12.03 1.00
N VAL A 87 4.58 10.85 1.22
CA VAL A 87 3.85 10.52 2.45
C VAL A 87 4.77 9.97 3.52
N TRP A 88 4.30 10.06 4.75
CA TRP A 88 4.94 9.47 5.90
C TRP A 88 3.91 8.79 6.81
N ARG A 89 4.36 7.76 7.55
CA ARG A 89 3.56 7.03 8.54
C ARG A 89 4.18 7.19 9.91
N GLU A 90 3.34 7.40 10.91
CA GLU A 90 3.70 7.26 12.31
C GLU A 90 3.48 5.84 12.78
N ILE A 91 4.50 5.28 13.40
CA ILE A 91 4.45 4.00 14.07
C ILE A 91 4.69 4.28 15.55
N TRP A 92 3.70 4.05 16.39
CA TRP A 92 3.82 4.21 17.82
C TRP A 92 4.63 3.07 18.42
N MET A 93 5.64 3.43 19.23
CA MET A 93 6.57 2.48 19.85
C MET A 93 6.37 2.38 21.36
N ASP A 94 5.24 2.85 21.87
CA ASP A 94 4.92 2.96 23.30
C ASP A 94 4.04 1.81 23.82
N GLY A 95 3.77 0.79 22.99
CA GLY A 95 2.99 -0.38 23.37
C GLY A 95 1.49 -0.16 23.49
N ARG A 96 0.98 0.99 22.98
CA ARG A 96 -0.46 1.24 22.98
C ARG A 96 -1.22 0.19 22.18
N ALA A 97 -2.51 0.03 22.49
CA ALA A 97 -3.39 -0.84 21.73
C ALA A 97 -3.78 -0.21 20.38
N LEU A 98 -3.87 -1.03 19.35
CA LEU A 98 -4.48 -0.64 18.08
C LEU A 98 -6.00 -0.54 18.20
N PRO A 99 -6.65 0.34 17.40
CA PRO A 99 -8.11 0.35 17.29
C PRO A 99 -8.64 -1.02 16.86
N LYS A 100 -9.66 -1.51 17.58
CA LYS A 100 -10.36 -2.74 17.21
C LYS A 100 -11.39 -2.51 16.11
N VAL A 101 -11.96 -1.30 16.08
CA VAL A 101 -12.96 -0.83 15.11
C VAL A 101 -12.66 0.62 14.77
N VAL A 102 -13.08 1.05 13.59
CA VAL A 102 -12.98 2.43 13.09
C VAL A 102 -14.32 2.84 12.52
N ASP A 103 -14.50 4.15 12.28
CA ASP A 103 -15.66 4.75 11.60
C ASP A 103 -17.01 4.49 12.29
N VAL A 104 -16.99 4.20 13.61
CA VAL A 104 -18.18 4.11 14.43
C VAL A 104 -18.11 5.11 15.57
N ARG A 105 -19.25 5.45 16.17
CA ARG A 105 -19.31 6.44 17.25
C ARG A 105 -18.38 6.06 18.41
N GLY A 106 -17.45 6.95 18.73
CA GLY A 106 -16.46 6.76 19.79
C GLY A 106 -15.19 6.00 19.40
N ALA A 107 -15.08 5.59 18.15
CA ALA A 107 -13.87 5.04 17.58
C ALA A 107 -13.16 6.08 16.69
N PRO A 108 -11.86 5.91 16.41
CA PRO A 108 -11.15 6.75 15.45
C PRO A 108 -11.65 6.52 14.03
N GLU A 109 -11.38 7.49 13.15
CA GLU A 109 -11.61 7.34 11.71
C GLU A 109 -10.58 6.41 11.09
N SER A 110 -10.98 5.69 10.02
CA SER A 110 -10.04 4.97 9.15
C SER A 110 -9.09 5.96 8.45
N ARG A 111 -7.91 5.49 8.11
CA ARG A 111 -6.87 6.31 7.46
C ARG A 111 -6.29 5.57 6.26
N TYR A 112 -5.87 6.29 5.24
CA TYR A 112 -5.21 5.68 4.07
C TYR A 112 -4.05 4.77 4.45
N TYR A 113 -3.30 5.14 5.50
CA TYR A 113 -2.13 4.40 6.00
C TYR A 113 -2.40 3.70 7.34
N GLY A 114 -3.64 3.71 7.81
CA GLY A 114 -4.07 3.03 9.03
C GLY A 114 -3.49 3.62 10.32
N HIS A 115 -3.69 2.88 11.40
CA HIS A 115 -3.11 3.12 12.71
C HIS A 115 -2.06 2.04 12.97
N SER A 116 -0.82 2.44 13.30
CA SER A 116 0.31 1.51 13.39
C SER A 116 0.97 1.55 14.75
N VAL A 117 1.28 0.35 15.27
CA VAL A 117 2.08 0.16 16.49
C VAL A 117 3.23 -0.78 16.18
N GLY A 118 4.42 -0.39 16.58
CA GLY A 118 5.64 -1.16 16.36
C GLY A 118 6.23 -1.69 17.66
N ARG A 119 6.99 -2.77 17.53
CA ARG A 119 7.83 -3.30 18.59
C ARG A 119 9.07 -3.98 18.01
N TRP A 120 10.17 -3.89 18.69
CA TRP A 120 11.35 -4.68 18.39
C TRP A 120 11.13 -6.10 18.89
N GLU A 121 11.29 -7.09 18.00
CA GLU A 121 11.29 -8.50 18.38
C GLU A 121 12.68 -8.93 18.84
N ASN A 122 13.70 -8.36 18.23
CA ASN A 122 15.11 -8.46 18.58
C ASN A 122 15.88 -7.27 17.98
N ASP A 123 17.20 -7.22 18.14
CA ASP A 123 18.04 -6.11 17.70
C ASP A 123 17.96 -5.81 16.19
N ASN A 124 17.57 -6.79 15.40
CA ASN A 124 17.56 -6.70 13.93
C ASN A 124 16.15 -6.80 13.31
N THR A 125 15.12 -7.03 14.12
CA THR A 125 13.76 -7.29 13.60
C THR A 125 12.73 -6.37 14.25
N LEU A 126 12.14 -5.54 13.45
CA LEU A 126 11.02 -4.67 13.80
C LEU A 126 9.72 -5.31 13.29
N LEU A 127 8.74 -5.46 14.17
CA LEU A 127 7.37 -5.81 13.84
C LEU A 127 6.48 -4.58 13.94
N ILE A 128 5.62 -4.40 12.94
CA ILE A 128 4.61 -3.34 12.92
C ILE A 128 3.27 -4.00 12.64
N ASP A 129 2.30 -3.77 13.51
CA ASP A 129 0.91 -4.14 13.31
C ASP A 129 0.12 -2.87 12.91
N THR A 130 -0.74 -2.99 11.90
CA THR A 130 -1.56 -1.89 11.38
C THR A 130 -3.01 -2.34 11.23
N THR A 131 -3.95 -1.51 11.68
CA THR A 131 -5.40 -1.69 11.53
C THR A 131 -6.07 -0.39 11.11
N GLY A 132 -7.36 -0.43 10.76
CA GLY A 132 -8.13 0.76 10.44
C GLY A 132 -7.66 1.47 9.17
N VAL A 133 -7.27 0.70 8.15
CA VAL A 133 -6.97 1.24 6.82
C VAL A 133 -8.25 1.63 6.09
N ASP A 134 -8.19 2.68 5.30
CA ASP A 134 -9.31 3.12 4.45
C ASP A 134 -9.60 2.08 3.36
N GLU A 135 -10.87 1.80 3.09
CA GLU A 135 -11.30 0.78 2.12
C GLU A 135 -11.25 1.27 0.65
N ARG A 136 -11.19 2.57 0.41
CA ARG A 136 -11.21 3.17 -0.94
C ARG A 136 -10.03 2.76 -1.82
N PRO A 137 -8.77 2.84 -1.37
CA PRO A 137 -7.65 2.40 -2.18
C PRO A 137 -7.65 0.89 -2.37
N TRP A 138 -7.09 0.48 -3.48
CA TRP A 138 -6.89 -0.93 -3.77
C TRP A 138 -5.70 -1.48 -2.99
N LEU A 139 -5.69 -2.79 -2.79
CA LEU A 139 -4.58 -3.47 -2.14
C LEU A 139 -3.32 -3.50 -3.02
N ASP A 140 -3.54 -3.57 -4.35
CA ASP A 140 -2.50 -3.64 -5.37
C ASP A 140 -3.00 -3.07 -6.71
N GLU A 141 -2.18 -3.18 -7.74
CA GLU A 141 -2.48 -2.69 -9.09
C GLU A 141 -3.50 -3.55 -9.83
N VAL A 142 -3.71 -4.79 -9.38
CA VAL A 142 -4.67 -5.72 -10.00
C VAL A 142 -6.10 -5.45 -9.52
N GLY A 143 -6.25 -4.73 -8.42
CA GLY A 143 -7.55 -4.35 -7.89
C GLY A 143 -8.05 -5.24 -6.76
N HIS A 144 -7.17 -5.97 -6.09
CA HIS A 144 -7.58 -6.73 -4.90
C HIS A 144 -8.14 -5.81 -3.83
N PRO A 145 -9.28 -6.16 -3.19
CA PRO A 145 -9.89 -5.34 -2.16
C PRO A 145 -9.17 -5.44 -0.82
N ARG A 146 -9.35 -4.44 0.02
CA ARG A 146 -9.02 -4.47 1.44
C ARG A 146 -10.13 -3.82 2.23
N SER A 147 -10.35 -4.28 3.46
CA SER A 147 -11.33 -3.68 4.35
C SER A 147 -10.69 -2.88 5.47
N SER A 148 -11.47 -2.02 6.11
CA SER A 148 -11.05 -1.31 7.32
C SER A 148 -10.85 -2.25 8.53
N SER A 149 -11.37 -3.48 8.45
CA SER A 149 -11.14 -4.54 9.43
C SER A 149 -9.86 -5.33 9.20
N ALA A 150 -9.17 -5.08 8.08
CA ALA A 150 -7.92 -5.76 7.78
C ALA A 150 -6.87 -5.51 8.86
N ARG A 151 -6.18 -6.57 9.23
CA ARG A 151 -4.97 -6.52 10.03
C ARG A 151 -3.78 -6.76 9.12
N ILE A 152 -2.86 -5.81 9.09
CA ILE A 152 -1.65 -5.88 8.27
C ILE A 152 -0.45 -5.92 9.21
N GLN A 153 0.37 -6.95 9.08
CA GLN A 153 1.59 -7.09 9.84
C GLN A 153 2.80 -6.99 8.94
N GLU A 154 3.71 -6.10 9.29
CA GLU A 154 5.01 -5.93 8.65
C GLU A 154 6.10 -6.52 9.54
N ARG A 155 7.02 -7.23 8.94
CA ARG A 155 8.21 -7.74 9.60
C ARG A 155 9.43 -7.29 8.83
N TYR A 156 10.13 -6.29 9.36
CA TYR A 156 11.38 -5.78 8.81
C TYR A 156 12.55 -6.48 9.51
N THR A 157 13.34 -7.23 8.77
CA THR A 157 14.53 -7.90 9.30
C THR A 157 15.77 -7.35 8.59
N ARG A 158 16.60 -6.64 9.32
CA ARG A 158 17.87 -6.15 8.83
C ARG A 158 18.87 -7.30 8.80
N ARG A 159 19.27 -7.71 7.59
CA ARG A 159 20.20 -8.84 7.38
C ARG A 159 21.65 -8.40 7.60
N ASP A 160 21.98 -7.21 7.14
CA ASP A 160 23.28 -6.56 7.30
C ASP A 160 23.15 -5.05 7.10
N GLN A 161 24.27 -4.36 6.88
CA GLN A 161 24.29 -2.90 6.69
C GLN A 161 23.49 -2.43 5.48
N TYR A 162 23.44 -3.25 4.42
CA TYR A 162 22.88 -2.86 3.12
C TYR A 162 21.61 -3.62 2.74
N ASN A 163 21.26 -4.65 3.48
CA ASN A 163 20.15 -5.54 3.11
C ASN A 163 19.07 -5.58 4.19
N LEU A 164 17.85 -5.32 3.77
CA LEU A 164 16.65 -5.35 4.58
C LEU A 164 15.63 -6.30 3.92
N GLN A 165 15.13 -7.26 4.66
CA GLN A 165 14.02 -8.10 4.23
C GLN A 165 12.73 -7.61 4.86
N LEU A 166 11.68 -7.52 4.04
CA LEU A 166 10.33 -7.19 4.47
C LEU A 166 9.38 -8.34 4.14
N THR A 167 8.62 -8.75 5.13
CA THR A 167 7.45 -9.61 4.94
C THR A 167 6.21 -8.84 5.38
N VAL A 168 5.19 -8.79 4.52
CA VAL A 168 3.88 -8.20 4.82
C VAL A 168 2.84 -9.29 4.77
N THR A 169 2.16 -9.50 5.88
CA THR A 169 1.05 -10.46 6.00
C THR A 169 -0.25 -9.69 6.14
N ILE A 170 -1.28 -10.14 5.42
CA ILE A 170 -2.62 -9.56 5.47
C ILE A 170 -3.58 -10.61 6.03
N ASP A 171 -4.36 -10.19 7.00
CA ASP A 171 -5.50 -10.92 7.55
C ASP A 171 -6.74 -10.04 7.41
N ASP A 172 -7.57 -10.34 6.44
CA ASP A 172 -8.81 -9.61 6.14
C ASP A 172 -9.97 -10.58 5.89
N PRO A 173 -10.60 -11.08 6.95
CA PRO A 173 -11.66 -12.08 6.85
C PRO A 173 -12.93 -11.55 6.18
N LYS A 174 -13.09 -10.24 5.99
CA LYS A 174 -14.18 -9.67 5.20
C LYS A 174 -14.06 -10.06 3.71
N PHE A 175 -12.85 -10.08 3.18
CA PHE A 175 -12.60 -10.28 1.75
C PHE A 175 -11.84 -11.56 1.39
N TYR A 176 -11.11 -12.17 2.33
CA TYR A 176 -10.29 -13.37 2.07
C TYR A 176 -10.61 -14.49 3.07
N THR A 177 -10.48 -15.73 2.60
CA THR A 177 -10.80 -16.93 3.41
C THR A 177 -9.75 -17.29 4.44
N LYS A 178 -8.53 -16.76 4.31
CA LYS A 178 -7.40 -16.97 5.25
C LYS A 178 -6.36 -15.87 5.15
N PRO A 179 -5.54 -15.66 6.19
CA PRO A 179 -4.36 -14.79 6.11
C PRO A 179 -3.35 -15.30 5.06
N TRP A 180 -2.57 -14.37 4.50
CA TRP A 180 -1.57 -14.67 3.47
C TRP A 180 -0.42 -13.67 3.46
N THR A 181 0.73 -14.11 2.95
CA THR A 181 1.88 -13.23 2.72
C THR A 181 1.68 -12.46 1.43
N TRP A 182 1.31 -11.19 1.56
CA TRP A 182 1.10 -10.30 0.43
C TRP A 182 2.40 -9.85 -0.22
N MET A 183 3.48 -9.68 0.58
CA MET A 183 4.82 -9.33 0.11
C MET A 183 5.86 -10.10 0.90
N ARG A 184 6.85 -10.63 0.21
CA ARG A 184 8.11 -11.09 0.78
C ARG A 184 9.22 -10.64 -0.15
N ALA A 185 9.90 -9.56 0.20
CA ALA A 185 10.83 -8.88 -0.67
C ALA A 185 12.08 -8.41 0.07
N ASN A 186 13.13 -8.19 -0.70
CA ASN A 186 14.35 -7.58 -0.23
C ASN A 186 14.43 -6.12 -0.67
N PHE A 187 15.07 -5.31 0.16
CA PHE A 187 15.41 -3.92 -0.11
C PHE A 187 16.91 -3.75 0.13
N TYR A 188 17.54 -2.89 -0.64
CA TYR A 188 18.93 -2.55 -0.45
C TYR A 188 19.11 -1.07 -0.09
N TRP A 189 20.14 -0.78 0.69
CA TRP A 189 20.45 0.58 1.08
C TRP A 189 21.28 1.29 0.02
N VAL A 190 20.85 2.47 -0.39
CA VAL A 190 21.57 3.35 -1.29
C VAL A 190 21.94 4.62 -0.54
N MET A 191 23.24 4.92 -0.52
CA MET A 191 23.77 6.15 0.10
C MET A 191 23.76 7.31 -0.88
N GLY A 192 23.67 8.53 -0.36
CA GLY A 192 23.85 9.77 -1.13
C GLY A 192 22.76 10.05 -2.16
N GLN A 193 21.65 9.34 -2.14
CA GLN A 193 20.50 9.64 -2.97
C GLN A 193 19.41 10.35 -2.18
N GLU A 194 18.78 11.31 -2.83
CA GLU A 194 17.62 12.03 -2.34
C GLU A 194 16.34 11.44 -2.93
N PHE A 195 15.21 11.67 -2.27
CA PHE A 195 13.90 11.37 -2.83
C PHE A 195 13.61 12.31 -4.00
N ALA A 196 13.12 11.76 -5.10
CA ALA A 196 12.56 12.56 -6.17
C ALA A 196 11.31 13.30 -5.68
N GLU A 197 11.04 14.45 -6.24
CA GLU A 197 9.78 15.16 -6.03
C GLU A 197 8.71 14.55 -6.94
N THR A 198 8.00 13.56 -6.40
CA THR A 198 6.90 12.90 -7.10
C THR A 198 5.59 13.30 -6.45
N PHE A 199 4.91 14.26 -7.05
CA PHE A 199 3.56 14.66 -6.67
C PHE A 199 2.57 14.18 -7.73
N CYS A 200 1.43 13.70 -7.29
CA CYS A 200 0.29 13.51 -8.16
C CYS A 200 -0.59 14.75 -8.03
N ILE A 201 -0.96 15.36 -9.17
CA ILE A 201 -1.78 16.56 -9.20
C ILE A 201 -3.15 16.18 -9.78
N PRO A 202 -4.24 16.20 -8.99
CA PRO A 202 -5.56 15.73 -9.42
C PRO A 202 -6.07 16.40 -10.69
N SER A 203 -5.83 17.71 -10.84
CA SER A 203 -6.23 18.45 -12.03
C SER A 203 -5.54 17.95 -13.31
N GLU A 204 -4.26 17.60 -13.23
CA GLU A 204 -3.52 17.05 -14.37
C GLU A 204 -4.00 15.64 -14.72
N GLY A 205 -4.30 14.80 -13.73
CA GLY A 205 -4.87 13.47 -13.93
C GLY A 205 -6.26 13.54 -14.61
N ILE A 206 -7.10 14.48 -14.18
CA ILE A 206 -8.41 14.72 -14.76
C ILE A 206 -8.27 15.26 -16.19
N GLU A 207 -7.39 16.22 -16.41
CA GLU A 207 -7.13 16.79 -17.74
C GLU A 207 -6.59 15.73 -18.71
N TYR A 208 -5.64 14.91 -18.27
CA TYR A 208 -5.14 13.79 -19.08
C TYR A 208 -6.26 12.85 -19.49
N ARG A 209 -7.09 12.42 -18.53
CA ARG A 209 -8.24 11.55 -18.79
C ARG A 209 -9.21 12.18 -19.77
N ASP A 210 -9.56 13.45 -19.58
CA ASP A 210 -10.60 14.12 -20.35
C ASP A 210 -10.12 14.62 -21.71
N SER A 211 -8.82 14.99 -21.83
CA SER A 211 -8.25 15.56 -23.05
C SER A 211 -7.55 14.55 -23.95
N LEU A 212 -7.04 13.47 -23.40
CA LEU A 212 -6.26 12.46 -24.14
C LEU A 212 -6.96 11.10 -24.19
N ALA A 213 -7.41 10.57 -23.05
CA ALA A 213 -7.99 9.25 -23.01
C ALA A 213 -9.38 9.18 -23.67
N LYS A 214 -10.29 10.12 -23.37
CA LYS A 214 -11.63 10.16 -23.97
C LYS A 214 -11.63 10.51 -25.47
N PRO A 215 -10.86 11.51 -25.97
CA PRO A 215 -10.87 11.85 -27.40
C PRO A 215 -10.22 10.79 -28.30
N SER A 216 -9.41 9.88 -27.77
CA SER A 216 -8.82 8.79 -28.56
C SER A 216 -9.84 7.75 -29.04
N GLY A 217 -11.13 7.95 -28.77
CA GLY A 217 -12.20 7.05 -29.19
C GLY A 217 -12.35 5.80 -28.32
N ILE A 218 -11.69 5.79 -27.19
CA ILE A 218 -11.82 4.74 -26.20
C ILE A 218 -13.11 5.01 -25.42
N GLU A 219 -14.19 4.32 -25.81
CA GLU A 219 -15.44 4.36 -25.05
C GLU A 219 -15.21 3.80 -23.66
N ILE A 220 -15.20 4.69 -22.68
CA ILE A 220 -15.29 4.31 -21.28
C ILE A 220 -16.74 3.88 -21.04
N LYS A 221 -17.01 2.58 -21.19
CA LYS A 221 -18.30 1.97 -20.85
C LYS A 221 -18.34 1.67 -19.36
#